data_28eab3281ed3c040e77619e6256ad93e
#
_entry.id   28eab3281ed3c040e77619e6256ad93e
#
_cell.length_a   1.000
_cell.length_b   1.000
_cell.length_c   1.000
_cell.angle_alpha   90.00
_cell.angle_beta   90.00
_cell.angle_gamma   90.00
#
_symmetry.space_group_name_H-M   'P 1'
#
loop_
_entity.id
_entity.type
_entity.pdbx_description
1 polymer ?
#
loop_
_entity_poly.entity_id
_entity_poly.type
_entity_poly.pdbx_seq_one_letter_code
_entity_poly.pdbx_strand_id
1 'polypeptide(L)'
;MNKIVLIAMMVFLGLSAQAQTKKNKNLKYATEVNGNCEQCKKRIEKAAYGVPGVKSASWDVSSHQLSVILNEEKCSPSDLNKAIAKAGHDTKEVKATTADYDNLHSCCKYVRE
;
A
#
# COMPACT_ATOMS: atom_id res chain seq x y z
N MET A 1 38.34 31.99 -21.08
CA MET A 1 37.20 32.17 -20.20
C MET A 1 35.99 31.34 -20.60
N ASN A 2 35.64 31.26 -21.89
CA ASN A 2 34.46 30.51 -22.34
C ASN A 2 34.55 29.00 -22.08
N LYS A 3 35.74 28.42 -22.08
CA LYS A 3 35.94 26.98 -21.81
C LYS A 3 35.69 26.60 -20.35
N ILE A 4 35.96 27.50 -19.42
CA ILE A 4 35.76 27.29 -17.98
C ILE A 4 34.26 27.34 -17.64
N VAL A 5 33.52 28.24 -18.29
CA VAL A 5 32.08 28.39 -18.10
C VAL A 5 31.34 27.16 -18.64
N LEU A 6 31.78 26.60 -19.76
CA LEU A 6 31.18 25.37 -20.35
C LEU A 6 31.43 24.13 -19.47
N ILE A 7 32.57 24.01 -18.85
CA ILE A 7 32.89 22.90 -17.93
C ILE A 7 32.06 23.01 -16.65
N ALA A 8 31.87 24.22 -16.12
CA ALA A 8 31.00 24.45 -14.95
C ALA A 8 29.54 24.10 -15.22
N MET A 9 29.02 24.37 -16.43
CA MET A 9 27.66 23.98 -16.80
C MET A 9 27.47 22.47 -16.94
N MET A 10 28.47 21.75 -17.44
CA MET A 10 28.36 20.27 -17.54
C MET A 10 28.38 19.58 -16.18
N VAL A 11 29.09 20.12 -15.21
CA VAL A 11 29.14 19.60 -13.84
C VAL A 11 27.77 19.80 -13.15
N PHE A 12 27.08 20.90 -13.44
CA PHE A 12 25.77 21.18 -12.85
C PHE A 12 24.67 20.23 -13.37
N LEU A 13 24.72 19.83 -14.64
CA LEU A 13 23.80 18.89 -15.24
C LEU A 13 23.97 17.46 -14.72
N GLY A 14 25.19 17.08 -14.33
CA GLY A 14 25.47 15.76 -13.76
C GLY A 14 24.94 15.58 -12.34
N LEU A 15 24.79 16.66 -11.55
CA LEU A 15 24.31 16.62 -10.17
C LEU A 15 22.78 16.47 -10.08
N SER A 16 22.03 16.96 -11.06
CA SER A 16 20.56 16.83 -11.08
C SER A 16 20.09 15.42 -11.38
N ALA A 17 20.89 14.57 -12.04
CA ALA A 17 20.57 13.19 -12.33
C ALA A 17 20.65 12.25 -11.12
N GLN A 18 21.23 12.69 -10.01
CA GLN A 18 21.39 11.88 -8.78
C GLN A 18 20.29 12.11 -7.76
N ALA A 19 19.32 12.97 -8.03
CA ALA A 19 18.22 13.31 -7.12
C ALA A 19 17.03 12.34 -7.22
N GLN A 20 17.20 11.16 -7.82
CA GLN A 20 16.13 10.16 -7.94
C GLN A 20 15.93 9.43 -6.61
N THR A 21 14.68 9.44 -6.12
CA THR A 21 14.28 8.71 -4.92
C THR A 21 14.41 7.20 -5.16
N LYS A 22 15.19 6.52 -4.33
CA LYS A 22 15.28 5.07 -4.37
C LYS A 22 14.05 4.46 -3.74
N LYS A 23 13.54 3.36 -4.33
CA LYS A 23 12.46 2.57 -3.74
C LYS A 23 12.93 1.90 -2.46
N ASN A 24 12.06 1.87 -1.47
CA ASN A 24 12.34 1.30 -0.17
C ASN A 24 11.91 -0.17 -0.14
N LYS A 25 12.86 -1.07 0.13
CA LYS A 25 12.56 -2.51 0.26
C LYS A 25 11.78 -2.86 1.52
N ASN A 26 11.73 -1.98 2.50
CA ASN A 26 11.05 -2.16 3.78
C ASN A 26 10.18 -0.94 4.10
N LEU A 27 9.33 -0.55 3.16
CA LEU A 27 8.41 0.56 3.37
C LEU A 27 7.39 0.20 4.44
N LYS A 28 7.31 1.02 5.47
CA LYS A 28 6.24 0.95 6.47
C LYS A 28 5.05 1.74 5.97
N TYR A 29 3.93 1.07 5.79
CA TYR A 29 2.70 1.69 5.30
C TYR A 29 1.55 1.33 6.23
N ALA A 30 0.71 2.32 6.55
CA ALA A 30 -0.47 2.11 7.37
C ALA A 30 -1.67 2.75 6.68
N THR A 31 -2.81 2.07 6.74
CA THR A 31 -4.07 2.57 6.18
C THR A 31 -5.24 2.03 6.98
N GLU A 32 -6.35 2.75 6.94
CA GLU A 32 -7.60 2.29 7.55
C GLU A 32 -8.30 1.30 6.63
N VAL A 33 -8.73 0.17 7.18
CA VAL A 33 -9.49 -0.86 6.47
C VAL A 33 -10.72 -1.22 7.29
N ASN A 34 -11.89 -1.19 6.67
CA ASN A 34 -13.15 -1.48 7.34
C ASN A 34 -13.35 -2.98 7.53
N GLY A 35 -13.73 -3.36 8.73
CA GLY A 35 -14.02 -4.71 9.16
C GLY A 35 -14.61 -4.71 10.56
N ASN A 36 -15.06 -5.88 11.05
CA ASN A 36 -15.78 -5.98 12.33
C ASN A 36 -15.07 -6.82 13.39
N CYS A 37 -14.36 -7.89 12.99
CA CYS A 37 -14.03 -8.96 13.93
C CYS A 37 -12.76 -9.69 13.54
N GLU A 38 -12.40 -10.72 14.31
CA GLU A 38 -11.24 -11.58 14.06
C GLU A 38 -11.28 -12.29 12.70
N GLN A 39 -12.47 -12.62 12.21
CA GLN A 39 -12.65 -13.20 10.87
C GLN A 39 -12.21 -12.20 9.79
N CYS A 40 -12.58 -10.93 9.97
CA CYS A 40 -12.16 -9.84 9.08
C CYS A 40 -10.63 -9.67 9.13
N LYS A 41 -10.06 -9.73 10.33
CA LYS A 41 -8.60 -9.66 10.53
C LYS A 41 -7.88 -10.70 9.69
N LYS A 42 -8.30 -11.96 9.79
CA LYS A 42 -7.70 -13.06 9.03
C LYS A 42 -7.83 -12.84 7.53
N ARG A 43 -8.99 -12.37 7.08
CA ARG A 43 -9.28 -12.14 5.67
C ARG A 43 -8.46 -10.97 5.10
N ILE A 44 -8.38 -9.88 5.83
CA ILE A 44 -7.62 -8.69 5.45
C ILE A 44 -6.13 -9.02 5.38
N GLU A 45 -5.59 -9.66 6.40
CA GLU A 45 -4.18 -10.04 6.45
C GLU A 45 -3.82 -11.03 5.36
N LYS A 46 -4.69 -12.01 5.09
CA LYS A 46 -4.50 -12.97 3.99
C LYS A 46 -4.46 -12.27 2.63
N ALA A 47 -5.34 -11.30 2.40
CA ALA A 47 -5.36 -10.52 1.16
C ALA A 47 -4.06 -9.72 1.01
N ALA A 48 -3.60 -9.10 2.09
CA ALA A 48 -2.34 -8.36 2.10
C ALA A 48 -1.14 -9.25 1.78
N TYR A 49 -1.04 -10.40 2.43
CA TYR A 49 0.05 -11.36 2.17
C TYR A 49 0.01 -11.96 0.76
N GLY A 50 -1.14 -11.95 0.11
CA GLY A 50 -1.28 -12.37 -1.28
C GLY A 50 -0.63 -11.43 -2.29
N VAL A 51 -0.29 -10.21 -1.89
CA VAL A 51 0.40 -9.25 -2.76
C VAL A 51 1.90 -9.54 -2.75
N PRO A 52 2.51 -9.85 -3.91
CA PRO A 52 3.96 -10.08 -3.96
C PRO A 52 4.72 -8.86 -3.47
N GLY A 53 5.62 -9.05 -2.52
CA GLY A 53 6.39 -7.97 -1.92
C GLY A 53 5.92 -7.53 -0.53
N VAL A 54 4.75 -7.96 -0.09
CA VAL A 54 4.31 -7.73 1.29
C VAL A 54 5.06 -8.70 2.21
N LYS A 55 5.79 -8.13 3.17
CA LYS A 55 6.61 -8.87 4.12
C LYS A 55 5.89 -9.12 5.45
N SER A 56 5.08 -8.17 5.90
CA SER A 56 4.27 -8.31 7.10
C SER A 56 2.98 -7.52 6.97
N ALA A 57 1.93 -8.00 7.61
CA ALA A 57 0.63 -7.34 7.64
C ALA A 57 -0.06 -7.66 8.96
N SER A 58 -0.53 -6.63 9.64
CA SER A 58 -1.27 -6.76 10.89
C SER A 58 -2.42 -5.75 10.91
N TRP A 59 -3.64 -6.25 11.05
CA TRP A 59 -4.84 -5.43 11.17
C TRP A 59 -5.39 -5.45 12.59
N ASP A 60 -5.67 -4.25 13.12
CA ASP A 60 -6.21 -4.09 14.47
C ASP A 60 -7.73 -3.94 14.43
N VAL A 61 -8.43 -4.85 15.11
CA VAL A 61 -9.90 -4.86 15.19
C VAL A 61 -10.46 -3.57 15.81
N SER A 62 -9.80 -2.99 16.82
CA SER A 62 -10.33 -1.84 17.52
C SER A 62 -10.10 -0.52 16.79
N SER A 63 -8.93 -0.34 16.17
CA SER A 63 -8.59 0.89 15.45
C SER A 63 -8.88 0.84 13.95
N HIS A 64 -9.10 -0.35 13.40
CA HIS A 64 -9.20 -0.64 11.96
C HIS A 64 -7.93 -0.32 11.18
N GLN A 65 -6.80 -0.13 11.87
CA GLN A 65 -5.52 0.16 11.22
C GLN A 65 -4.86 -1.11 10.71
N LEU A 66 -4.52 -1.10 9.44
CA LEU A 66 -3.67 -2.10 8.82
C LEU A 66 -2.25 -1.55 8.75
N SER A 67 -1.32 -2.24 9.38
CA SER A 67 0.11 -1.91 9.36
C SER A 67 0.85 -2.94 8.52
N VAL A 68 1.56 -2.49 7.51
CA VAL A 68 2.22 -3.35 6.52
C VAL A 68 3.67 -2.93 6.34
N ILE A 69 4.53 -3.91 6.11
CA ILE A 69 5.88 -3.69 5.59
C ILE A 69 5.91 -4.31 4.20
N LEU A 70 6.23 -3.50 3.20
CA LEU A 70 6.27 -3.95 1.81
C LEU A 70 7.55 -3.53 1.10
N ASN A 71 7.90 -4.30 0.08
CA ASN A 71 9.02 -4.00 -0.78
C ASN A 71 8.52 -3.21 -2.00
N GLU A 72 8.84 -1.91 -2.06
CA GLU A 72 8.41 -1.02 -3.14
C GLU A 72 8.96 -1.42 -4.51
N GLU A 73 10.00 -2.23 -4.57
CA GLU A 73 10.52 -2.76 -5.83
C GLU A 73 9.59 -3.81 -6.45
N LYS A 74 8.72 -4.43 -5.66
CA LYS A 74 7.82 -5.51 -6.10
C LYS A 74 6.36 -5.11 -6.15
N CYS A 75 5.92 -4.20 -5.28
CA CYS A 75 4.55 -3.75 -5.20
C CYS A 75 4.45 -2.33 -4.68
N SER A 76 3.26 -1.74 -4.78
CA SER A 76 2.96 -0.41 -4.26
C SER A 76 1.85 -0.46 -3.23
N PRO A 77 1.68 0.60 -2.40
CA PRO A 77 0.47 0.74 -1.56
C PRO A 77 -0.83 0.64 -2.35
N SER A 78 -0.86 1.10 -3.59
CA SER A 78 -2.02 0.98 -4.48
C SER A 78 -2.36 -0.49 -4.77
N ASP A 79 -1.37 -1.33 -5.04
CA ASP A 79 -1.57 -2.76 -5.26
C ASP A 79 -2.17 -3.44 -4.02
N LEU A 80 -1.67 -3.07 -2.84
CA LEU A 80 -2.19 -3.56 -1.56
C LEU A 80 -3.66 -3.19 -1.37
N ASN A 81 -4.00 -1.91 -1.55
CA ASN A 81 -5.36 -1.41 -1.36
C ASN A 81 -6.35 -2.09 -2.32
N LYS A 82 -5.95 -2.30 -3.57
CA LYS A 82 -6.77 -3.00 -4.57
C LYS A 82 -7.02 -4.46 -4.18
N ALA A 83 -6.02 -5.16 -3.67
CA ALA A 83 -6.15 -6.55 -3.24
C ALA A 83 -7.11 -6.68 -2.05
N ILE A 84 -7.03 -5.76 -1.09
CA ILE A 84 -7.91 -5.75 0.08
C ILE A 84 -9.36 -5.42 -0.32
N ALA A 85 -9.55 -4.45 -1.20
CA ALA A 85 -10.87 -4.11 -1.73
C ALA A 85 -11.48 -5.28 -2.49
N LYS A 86 -10.69 -6.01 -3.27
CA LYS A 86 -11.14 -7.22 -3.98
C LYS A 86 -11.56 -8.34 -3.03
N ALA A 87 -10.97 -8.40 -1.83
CA ALA A 87 -11.39 -9.32 -0.78
C ALA A 87 -12.71 -8.91 -0.09
N GLY A 88 -13.24 -7.73 -0.41
CA GLY A 88 -14.53 -7.23 0.09
C GLY A 88 -14.43 -6.17 1.16
N HIS A 89 -13.23 -5.71 1.51
CA HIS A 89 -13.00 -4.73 2.57
C HIS A 89 -12.64 -3.36 1.98
N ASP A 90 -13.42 -2.32 2.34
CA ASP A 90 -13.12 -0.96 1.94
C ASP A 90 -11.84 -0.48 2.62
N THR A 91 -10.92 0.07 1.84
CA THR A 91 -9.78 0.80 2.38
C THR A 91 -10.04 2.30 2.26
N LYS A 92 -9.22 3.11 2.92
CA LYS A 92 -9.31 4.56 2.81
C LYS A 92 -9.16 5.04 1.35
N GLU A 93 -8.32 4.35 0.57
CA GLU A 93 -8.00 4.74 -0.81
C GLU A 93 -8.87 4.06 -1.87
N VAL A 94 -9.32 2.83 -1.62
CA VAL A 94 -10.07 2.02 -2.60
C VAL A 94 -11.25 1.34 -1.92
N LYS A 95 -12.45 1.52 -2.48
CA LYS A 95 -13.65 0.83 -1.99
C LYS A 95 -13.85 -0.48 -2.72
N ALA A 96 -14.31 -1.50 -1.99
CA ALA A 96 -14.73 -2.76 -2.57
C ALA A 96 -15.95 -2.55 -3.47
N THR A 97 -16.08 -3.36 -4.52
CA THR A 97 -17.32 -3.40 -5.29
C THR A 97 -18.45 -3.99 -4.44
N THR A 98 -19.68 -3.67 -4.79
CA THR A 98 -20.85 -4.25 -4.11
C THR A 98 -20.82 -5.77 -4.16
N ALA A 99 -20.45 -6.35 -5.30
CA ALA A 99 -20.35 -7.80 -5.47
C ALA A 99 -19.29 -8.41 -4.54
N ASP A 100 -18.13 -7.81 -4.42
CA ASP A 100 -17.06 -8.29 -3.54
C ASP A 100 -17.46 -8.19 -2.05
N TYR A 101 -18.12 -7.09 -1.67
CA TYR A 101 -18.66 -6.91 -0.32
C TYR A 101 -19.74 -7.96 -0.02
N ASP A 102 -20.66 -8.19 -0.95
CA ASP A 102 -21.76 -9.12 -0.77
C ASP A 102 -21.30 -10.58 -0.61
N ASN A 103 -20.12 -10.91 -1.12
CA ASN A 103 -19.52 -12.23 -0.95
C ASN A 103 -18.93 -12.47 0.44
N LEU A 104 -18.86 -11.44 1.30
CA LEU A 104 -18.39 -11.60 2.66
C LEU A 104 -19.35 -12.46 3.48
N HIS A 105 -18.83 -13.26 4.43
CA HIS A 105 -19.65 -13.88 5.44
C HIS A 105 -20.40 -12.81 6.25
N SER A 106 -21.60 -13.15 6.75
CA SER A 106 -22.45 -12.21 7.49
C SER A 106 -21.73 -11.51 8.65
N CYS A 107 -20.84 -12.22 9.35
CA CYS A 107 -20.06 -11.64 10.45
C CYS A 107 -19.02 -10.60 9.99
N CYS A 108 -18.64 -10.62 8.71
CA CYS A 108 -17.70 -9.68 8.14
C CYS A 108 -18.36 -8.50 7.41
N LYS A 109 -19.69 -8.48 7.33
CA LYS A 109 -20.42 -7.39 6.69
C LYS A 109 -20.47 -6.18 7.64
N TYR A 110 -19.46 -5.36 7.54
CA TYR A 110 -19.36 -4.09 8.29
C TYR A 110 -20.31 -3.05 7.70
N VAL A 111 -20.63 -2.01 8.47
CA VAL A 111 -21.45 -0.89 8.00
C VAL A 111 -20.60 -0.04 7.03
N ARG A 112 -21.07 0.05 5.79
CA ARG A 112 -20.39 0.86 4.76
C ARG A 112 -20.82 2.32 4.88
N GLU A 113 -19.86 3.23 4.66
CA GLU A 113 -20.07 4.67 4.57
C GLU A 113 -20.36 5.12 3.15
#